data_93e70fedf6ff2eceff1c3d4d89634d7f
#
_entry.id   93e70fedf6ff2eceff1c3d4d89634d7f
#
_cell.length_a   1.000
_cell.length_b   1.000
_cell.length_c   1.000
_cell.angle_alpha   90.00
_cell.angle_beta   90.00
_cell.angle_gamma   90.00
#
_symmetry.space_group_name_H-M   'P 1'
#
loop_
_entity.id
_entity.type
_entity.pdbx_description
1 polymer ?
#
loop_
_entity_poly.entity_id
_entity_poly.type
_entity_poly.pdbx_seq_one_letter_code
_entity_poly.pdbx_strand_id
1 'polypeptide(L)'
;MHKTLSLALVVVLAASGQKIDTQKSDRSKVIRIQTVMNHLSIIELVEPVIEVAAGSSSYKVEWRGNKVFVQPLEPEATTNLFIWTASGRLNYELVAVSAVSEAEFAIDQEPGKAAALPPTPPRPAVADPVAAEQAKLASQMLFGSHPVRLSGELKRGRVQVLIKDVYRAENKVYVRYAIQNDDRSAYFPGTPGVFTLRSPHAPSSLFTLKGSQLAGHSAKIAADRQFPTKVVGSEVHASVVSPGSATYGLVAFEAPQVSRSEPCVIRFDFPADSRGDVKAYLVL
;
A
#
# COMPACT_ATOMS: atom_id res chain seq x y z
N MET A 1 -18.87 3.10 78.45
CA MET A 1 -17.82 3.63 77.55
C MET A 1 -17.55 2.61 76.44
N HIS A 2 -18.19 2.78 75.28
CA HIS A 2 -18.03 1.87 74.12
C HIS A 2 -17.21 2.59 73.12
N LYS A 3 -16.02 2.06 72.86
CA LYS A 3 -15.12 2.56 71.79
C LYS A 3 -15.45 1.79 70.52
N THR A 4 -16.10 2.44 69.57
CA THR A 4 -16.28 1.93 68.20
C THR A 4 -15.00 2.15 67.38
N LEU A 5 -14.38 1.05 66.96
CA LEU A 5 -13.19 1.03 66.09
C LEU A 5 -13.69 1.02 64.62
N SER A 6 -13.55 2.16 63.92
CA SER A 6 -13.83 2.28 62.49
C SER A 6 -12.65 1.71 61.70
N LEU A 7 -12.89 0.59 61.01
CA LEU A 7 -11.94 -0.01 60.05
C LEU A 7 -12.10 0.68 58.67
N ALA A 8 -11.16 1.52 58.31
CA ALA A 8 -11.11 2.13 56.96
C ALA A 8 -10.57 1.12 55.95
N LEU A 9 -11.41 0.66 55.04
CA LEU A 9 -11.04 -0.19 53.92
C LEU A 9 -10.41 0.69 52.81
N VAL A 10 -9.08 0.64 52.68
CA VAL A 10 -8.36 1.29 51.56
C VAL A 10 -8.43 0.37 50.35
N VAL A 11 -9.28 0.70 49.38
CA VAL A 11 -9.29 0.03 48.05
C VAL A 11 -8.17 0.60 47.24
N VAL A 12 -7.10 -0.16 47.05
CA VAL A 12 -6.02 0.15 46.10
C VAL A 12 -6.52 -0.25 44.70
N LEU A 13 -6.94 0.73 43.91
CA LEU A 13 -7.13 0.52 42.48
C LEU A 13 -5.76 0.30 41.82
N ALA A 14 -5.45 -0.95 41.48
CA ALA A 14 -4.33 -1.27 40.63
C ALA A 14 -4.65 -0.69 39.21
N ALA A 15 -4.02 0.39 38.81
CA ALA A 15 -4.02 0.87 37.45
C ALA A 15 -3.27 -0.17 36.59
N SER A 16 -4.01 -0.97 35.84
CA SER A 16 -3.42 -1.87 34.83
C SER A 16 -2.85 -1.02 33.71
N GLY A 17 -1.57 -0.66 33.82
CA GLY A 17 -0.84 0.01 32.75
C GLY A 17 -0.72 -0.92 31.55
N GLN A 18 -0.94 -0.40 30.37
CA GLN A 18 -0.66 -1.10 29.12
C GLN A 18 0.84 -1.44 29.06
N LYS A 19 1.16 -2.71 28.74
CA LYS A 19 2.56 -3.16 28.69
C LYS A 19 3.21 -2.72 27.39
N ILE A 20 4.25 -1.90 27.51
CA ILE A 20 5.18 -1.56 26.44
C ILE A 20 6.48 -2.28 26.77
N ASP A 21 6.94 -3.13 25.84
CA ASP A 21 8.19 -3.88 26.01
C ASP A 21 9.27 -3.35 25.06
N THR A 22 10.48 -3.24 25.58
CA THR A 22 11.64 -2.79 24.79
C THR A 22 12.58 -3.98 24.61
N GLN A 23 12.77 -4.41 23.37
CA GLN A 23 13.51 -5.64 23.07
C GLN A 23 14.75 -5.35 22.20
N LYS A 24 15.84 -6.09 22.53
CA LYS A 24 17.02 -6.10 21.65
C LYS A 24 16.77 -6.92 20.41
N SER A 25 17.13 -6.36 19.27
CA SER A 25 17.08 -7.08 17.99
C SER A 25 18.05 -8.27 18.02
N ASP A 26 17.51 -9.48 18.05
CA ASP A 26 18.29 -10.72 17.96
C ASP A 26 17.70 -11.60 16.83
N ARG A 27 18.40 -11.64 15.70
CA ARG A 27 17.96 -12.39 14.51
C ARG A 27 18.08 -13.90 14.65
N SER A 28 18.81 -14.36 15.65
CA SER A 28 18.99 -15.81 15.92
C SER A 28 17.86 -16.40 16.76
N LYS A 29 17.00 -15.53 17.32
CA LYS A 29 15.91 -15.92 18.22
C LYS A 29 14.56 -15.67 17.60
N VAL A 30 13.57 -16.43 18.03
CA VAL A 30 12.16 -16.17 17.83
C VAL A 30 11.65 -15.38 19.03
N ILE A 31 11.12 -14.19 18.78
CA ILE A 31 10.55 -13.32 19.81
C ILE A 31 9.06 -13.63 19.90
N ARG A 32 8.59 -14.00 21.08
CA ARG A 32 7.18 -14.27 21.34
C ARG A 32 6.48 -12.97 21.73
N ILE A 33 5.35 -12.69 21.06
CA ILE A 33 4.50 -11.51 21.29
C ILE A 33 3.11 -11.98 21.69
N GLN A 34 2.64 -11.51 22.83
CA GLN A 34 1.30 -11.79 23.34
C GLN A 34 0.34 -10.69 22.88
N THR A 35 -0.68 -11.07 22.14
CA THR A 35 -1.71 -10.18 21.60
C THR A 35 -3.08 -10.53 22.19
N VAL A 36 -4.07 -9.65 22.11
CA VAL A 36 -5.41 -9.92 22.61
C VAL A 36 -6.47 -9.51 21.61
N MET A 37 -7.57 -10.25 21.57
CA MET A 37 -8.71 -9.99 20.68
C MET A 37 -9.21 -8.55 20.78
N ASN A 38 -9.60 -7.97 19.62
CA ASN A 38 -10.10 -6.61 19.50
C ASN A 38 -9.09 -5.49 19.86
N HIS A 39 -7.82 -5.83 20.02
CA HIS A 39 -6.74 -4.85 20.24
C HIS A 39 -5.67 -4.98 19.15
N LEU A 40 -5.00 -3.89 18.92
CA LEU A 40 -3.89 -3.77 17.99
C LEU A 40 -2.58 -3.75 18.77
N SER A 41 -1.64 -4.62 18.39
CA SER A 41 -0.25 -4.56 18.86
C SER A 41 0.64 -3.98 17.77
N ILE A 42 1.62 -3.17 18.15
CA ILE A 42 2.56 -2.50 17.24
C ILE A 42 3.97 -2.99 17.52
N ILE A 43 4.66 -3.43 16.48
CA ILE A 43 6.09 -3.75 16.52
C ILE A 43 6.81 -2.60 15.81
N GLU A 44 7.55 -1.79 16.55
CA GLU A 44 8.36 -0.71 15.99
C GLU A 44 9.81 -1.17 15.84
N LEU A 45 10.31 -1.14 14.61
CA LEU A 45 11.64 -1.58 14.25
C LEU A 45 12.59 -0.39 14.12
N VAL A 46 13.89 -0.66 14.22
CA VAL A 46 14.92 0.36 13.96
C VAL A 46 14.98 0.72 12.46
N GLU A 47 14.68 -0.25 11.59
CA GLU A 47 14.80 -0.11 10.15
C GLU A 47 13.43 -0.20 9.47
N PRO A 48 13.27 0.40 8.28
CA PRO A 48 12.07 0.22 7.47
C PRO A 48 11.83 -1.25 7.13
N VAL A 49 10.56 -1.64 7.16
CA VAL A 49 10.09 -2.96 6.76
C VAL A 49 10.07 -3.04 5.23
N ILE A 50 10.68 -4.09 4.69
CA ILE A 50 10.66 -4.39 3.24
C ILE A 50 9.52 -5.35 2.93
N GLU A 51 9.36 -6.38 3.75
CA GLU A 51 8.37 -7.45 3.53
C GLU A 51 7.92 -8.04 4.86
N VAL A 52 6.69 -8.54 4.90
CA VAL A 52 6.13 -9.26 6.04
C VAL A 52 5.39 -10.50 5.56
N ALA A 53 5.60 -11.63 6.24
CA ALA A 53 4.85 -12.86 6.02
C ALA A 53 4.34 -13.44 7.33
N ALA A 54 3.03 -13.69 7.40
CA ALA A 54 2.39 -14.40 8.50
C ALA A 54 2.10 -15.86 8.09
N GLY A 55 2.27 -16.79 9.03
CA GLY A 55 2.09 -18.21 8.78
C GLY A 55 0.63 -18.66 8.68
N SER A 56 -0.33 -17.85 9.14
CA SER A 56 -1.77 -18.15 9.04
C SER A 56 -2.60 -16.87 8.83
N SER A 57 -3.83 -17.05 8.37
CA SER A 57 -4.82 -15.98 8.25
C SER A 57 -5.54 -15.63 9.55
N SER A 58 -5.23 -16.30 10.65
CA SER A 58 -5.79 -16.03 11.98
C SER A 58 -5.32 -14.70 12.59
N TYR A 59 -4.43 -14.01 11.89
CA TYR A 59 -3.96 -12.68 12.23
C TYR A 59 -4.08 -11.74 11.05
N LYS A 60 -4.58 -10.54 11.31
CA LYS A 60 -4.44 -9.41 10.39
C LYS A 60 -3.09 -8.75 10.63
N VAL A 61 -2.28 -8.63 9.57
CA VAL A 61 -0.95 -8.02 9.63
C VAL A 61 -0.87 -6.94 8.56
N GLU A 62 -0.49 -5.74 8.97
CA GLU A 62 -0.23 -4.59 8.11
C GLU A 62 1.10 -3.95 8.50
N TRP A 63 1.77 -3.24 7.60
CA TRP A 63 2.99 -2.49 7.94
C TRP A 63 3.06 -1.16 7.21
N ARG A 64 3.75 -0.20 7.85
CA ARG A 64 4.01 1.13 7.29
C ARG A 64 5.35 1.65 7.81
N GLY A 65 6.27 1.95 6.90
CA GLY A 65 7.61 2.40 7.28
C GLY A 65 8.32 1.35 8.13
N ASN A 66 8.66 1.69 9.37
CA ASN A 66 9.32 0.80 10.34
C ASN A 66 8.35 0.14 11.34
N LYS A 67 7.03 0.24 11.12
CA LYS A 67 6.00 -0.28 12.04
C LYS A 67 5.22 -1.42 11.42
N VAL A 68 5.05 -2.50 12.18
CA VAL A 68 4.16 -3.62 11.84
C VAL A 68 3.01 -3.65 12.85
N PHE A 69 1.80 -3.72 12.33
CA PHE A 69 0.56 -3.75 13.07
C PHE A 69 0.00 -5.16 13.04
N VAL A 70 -0.23 -5.76 14.19
CA VAL A 70 -0.75 -7.11 14.31
C VAL A 70 -2.03 -7.15 15.16
N GLN A 71 -3.04 -7.86 14.66
CA GLN A 71 -4.31 -8.02 15.34
C GLN A 71 -4.79 -9.47 15.19
N PRO A 72 -5.04 -10.20 16.29
CA PRO A 72 -5.63 -11.53 16.21
C PRO A 72 -7.08 -11.45 15.75
N LEU A 73 -7.46 -12.36 14.86
CA LEU A 73 -8.83 -12.52 14.33
C LEU A 73 -9.56 -13.68 14.99
N GLU A 74 -8.83 -14.59 15.64
CA GLU A 74 -9.36 -15.77 16.31
C GLU A 74 -8.83 -15.86 17.75
N PRO A 75 -9.61 -16.33 18.72
CA PRO A 75 -9.12 -16.54 20.07
C PRO A 75 -8.09 -17.68 20.10
N GLU A 76 -7.13 -17.59 21.02
CA GLU A 76 -6.07 -18.60 21.22
C GLU A 76 -5.22 -18.90 19.97
N ALA A 77 -5.31 -18.06 18.95
CA ALA A 77 -4.52 -18.22 17.72
C ALA A 77 -3.02 -18.08 18.01
N THR A 78 -2.26 -18.93 17.35
CA THR A 78 -0.79 -18.86 17.36
C THR A 78 -0.28 -18.93 15.92
N THR A 79 0.66 -18.04 15.55
CA THR A 79 1.28 -18.05 14.23
C THR A 79 2.69 -17.50 14.25
N ASN A 80 3.47 -17.84 13.23
CA ASN A 80 4.77 -17.22 12.98
C ASN A 80 4.60 -15.94 12.19
N LEU A 81 5.42 -14.93 12.50
CA LEU A 81 5.54 -13.70 11.76
C LEU A 81 7.00 -13.46 11.39
N PHE A 82 7.27 -13.32 10.11
CA PHE A 82 8.58 -12.99 9.58
C PHE A 82 8.57 -11.57 9.04
N ILE A 83 9.58 -10.78 9.42
CA ILE A 83 9.73 -9.41 8.98
C ILE A 83 11.10 -9.24 8.36
N TRP A 84 11.17 -8.77 7.11
CA TRP A 84 12.43 -8.46 6.42
C TRP A 84 12.70 -6.96 6.44
N THR A 85 13.94 -6.63 6.82
CA THR A 85 14.51 -5.28 6.76
C THR A 85 15.77 -5.30 5.91
N ALA A 86 16.38 -4.14 5.66
CA ALA A 86 17.65 -4.05 4.91
C ALA A 86 18.77 -4.91 5.54
N SER A 87 18.78 -5.03 6.87
CA SER A 87 19.78 -5.81 7.60
C SER A 87 19.45 -7.30 7.72
N GLY A 88 18.27 -7.77 7.28
CA GLY A 88 17.88 -9.19 7.25
C GLY A 88 16.55 -9.49 7.93
N ARG A 89 16.30 -10.77 8.18
CA ARG A 89 15.03 -11.26 8.70
C ARG A 89 14.99 -11.27 10.23
N LEU A 90 13.84 -10.86 10.78
CA LEU A 90 13.44 -10.98 12.18
C LEU A 90 12.33 -12.03 12.29
N ASN A 91 12.33 -12.78 13.38
CA ASN A 91 11.41 -13.90 13.57
C ASN A 91 10.59 -13.66 14.83
N TYR A 92 9.27 -13.72 14.69
CA TYR A 92 8.33 -13.58 15.80
C TYR A 92 7.37 -14.76 15.85
N GLU A 93 6.88 -15.04 17.05
CA GLU A 93 5.72 -15.89 17.31
C GLU A 93 4.63 -15.04 17.92
N LEU A 94 3.49 -14.94 17.25
CA LEU A 94 2.32 -14.24 17.73
C LEU A 94 1.42 -15.23 18.47
N VAL A 95 0.99 -14.88 19.69
CA VAL A 95 0.10 -15.70 20.52
C VAL A 95 -1.05 -14.84 21.03
N ALA A 96 -2.28 -15.23 20.71
CA ALA A 96 -3.46 -14.57 21.23
C ALA A 96 -3.73 -15.07 22.67
N VAL A 97 -3.75 -14.13 23.62
CA VAL A 97 -4.06 -14.39 25.03
C VAL A 97 -5.47 -13.92 25.37
N SER A 98 -6.02 -14.45 26.46
CA SER A 98 -7.40 -14.12 26.89
C SER A 98 -7.47 -12.86 27.73
N ALA A 99 -6.42 -12.55 28.49
CA ALA A 99 -6.39 -11.41 29.39
C ALA A 99 -5.65 -10.21 28.78
N VAL A 100 -6.29 -9.05 28.81
CA VAL A 100 -5.70 -7.78 28.33
C VAL A 100 -4.42 -7.42 29.08
N SER A 101 -4.32 -7.79 30.37
CA SER A 101 -3.14 -7.55 31.20
C SER A 101 -1.89 -8.34 30.78
N GLU A 102 -2.05 -9.40 30.00
CA GLU A 102 -0.95 -10.21 29.48
C GLU A 102 -0.48 -9.74 28.11
N ALA A 103 -1.29 -8.95 27.40
CA ALA A 103 -1.01 -8.51 26.05
C ALA A 103 0.03 -7.40 26.02
N GLU A 104 0.85 -7.45 24.97
CA GLU A 104 1.86 -6.44 24.63
C GLU A 104 1.29 -5.52 23.54
N PHE A 105 1.15 -4.24 23.86
CA PHE A 105 0.55 -3.26 22.95
C PHE A 105 1.58 -2.54 22.08
N ALA A 106 2.82 -2.41 22.57
CA ALA A 106 3.93 -1.89 21.79
C ALA A 106 5.21 -2.65 22.13
N ILE A 107 5.95 -3.02 21.10
CA ILE A 107 7.25 -3.67 21.18
C ILE A 107 8.24 -2.78 20.41
N ASP A 108 9.08 -2.07 21.15
CA ASP A 108 10.06 -1.18 20.57
C ASP A 108 11.43 -1.90 20.51
N GLN A 109 12.02 -1.97 19.34
CA GLN A 109 13.38 -2.48 19.21
C GLN A 109 14.41 -1.43 19.65
N GLU A 110 15.23 -1.78 20.63
CA GLU A 110 16.43 -0.97 20.92
C GLU A 110 17.38 -0.99 19.72
N PRO A 111 17.91 0.16 19.30
CA PRO A 111 18.99 0.18 18.32
C PRO A 111 20.15 -0.65 18.88
N GLY A 112 20.47 -1.75 18.19
CA GLY A 112 21.62 -2.60 18.56
C GLY A 112 22.85 -1.72 18.68
N LYS A 113 23.66 -1.98 19.73
CA LYS A 113 24.90 -1.23 19.95
C LYS A 113 25.84 -1.50 18.77
N ALA A 114 25.73 -0.67 17.73
CA ALA A 114 26.73 -0.61 16.68
C ALA A 114 28.06 -0.29 17.37
N ALA A 115 29.12 -1.05 17.07
CA ALA A 115 30.46 -0.76 17.55
C ALA A 115 30.73 0.74 17.30
N ALA A 116 30.97 1.46 18.39
CA ALA A 116 31.05 2.90 18.38
C ALA A 116 32.20 3.34 17.45
N LEU A 117 31.85 3.84 16.29
CA LEU A 117 32.64 4.84 15.61
C LEU A 117 32.51 6.12 16.46
N PRO A 118 33.62 6.88 16.70
CA PRO A 118 33.56 8.09 17.52
C PRO A 118 32.47 9.01 16.96
N PRO A 119 31.70 9.67 17.86
CA PRO A 119 30.59 10.49 17.44
C PRO A 119 31.10 11.66 16.59
N THR A 120 30.92 11.57 15.31
CA THR A 120 30.90 12.76 14.47
C THR A 120 29.63 13.53 14.91
N PRO A 121 29.80 14.82 15.34
CA PRO A 121 28.65 15.61 15.74
C PRO A 121 27.59 15.53 14.62
N PRO A 122 26.31 15.39 14.96
CA PRO A 122 25.27 15.31 13.94
C PRO A 122 25.32 16.60 13.14
N ARG A 123 25.94 16.52 11.97
CA ARG A 123 25.71 17.52 10.93
C ARG A 123 24.19 17.48 10.71
N PRO A 124 23.46 18.59 10.85
CA PRO A 124 22.06 18.61 10.46
C PRO A 124 22.04 18.00 9.07
N ALA A 125 21.35 16.86 8.92
CA ALA A 125 21.12 16.31 7.60
C ALA A 125 20.42 17.44 6.85
N VAL A 126 21.14 18.08 5.95
CA VAL A 126 20.52 18.92 4.94
C VAL A 126 19.62 17.92 4.22
N ALA A 127 18.34 17.96 4.55
CA ALA A 127 17.35 17.12 3.92
C ALA A 127 17.54 17.37 2.44
N ASP A 128 17.91 16.30 1.69
CA ASP A 128 18.01 16.40 0.25
C ASP A 128 16.64 16.94 -0.22
N PRO A 129 16.59 18.16 -0.74
CA PRO A 129 15.33 18.79 -1.09
C PRO A 129 14.53 17.92 -2.07
N VAL A 130 15.21 17.12 -2.87
CA VAL A 130 14.58 16.17 -3.80
C VAL A 130 13.94 15.01 -3.04
N ALA A 131 14.62 14.44 -2.05
CA ALA A 131 14.07 13.36 -1.23
C ALA A 131 12.87 13.84 -0.38
N ALA A 132 12.94 15.06 0.17
CA ALA A 132 11.84 15.64 0.93
C ALA A 132 10.62 15.92 0.03
N GLU A 133 10.83 16.41 -1.19
CA GLU A 133 9.76 16.64 -2.16
C GLU A 133 9.12 15.32 -2.64
N GLN A 134 9.92 14.29 -2.89
CA GLN A 134 9.44 12.95 -3.23
C GLN A 134 8.62 12.33 -2.10
N ALA A 135 9.07 12.44 -0.85
CA ALA A 135 8.33 11.94 0.31
C ALA A 135 6.99 12.69 0.49
N LYS A 136 6.98 14.01 0.28
CA LYS A 136 5.76 14.82 0.29
C LYS A 136 4.79 14.38 -0.81
N LEU A 137 5.28 14.20 -2.03
CA LEU A 137 4.46 13.73 -3.16
C LEU A 137 3.89 12.33 -2.89
N ALA A 138 4.71 11.41 -2.37
CA ALA A 138 4.25 10.07 -2.00
C ALA A 138 3.14 10.12 -0.95
N SER A 139 3.26 10.95 0.08
CA SER A 139 2.23 11.17 1.10
C SER A 139 0.96 11.78 0.49
N GLN A 140 1.09 12.78 -0.36
CA GLN A 140 -0.05 13.40 -1.04
C GLN A 140 -0.77 12.40 -1.96
N MET A 141 -0.04 11.56 -2.68
CA MET A 141 -0.62 10.49 -3.49
C MET A 141 -1.36 9.46 -2.62
N LEU A 142 -0.80 9.10 -1.48
CA LEU A 142 -1.40 8.11 -0.57
C LEU A 142 -2.75 8.60 -0.01
N PHE A 143 -2.84 9.87 0.37
CA PHE A 143 -4.04 10.43 1.00
C PHE A 143 -5.01 11.08 0.01
N GLY A 144 -4.52 11.54 -1.12
CA GLY A 144 -5.30 12.29 -2.12
C GLY A 144 -5.71 11.47 -3.33
N SER A 145 -5.34 10.19 -3.43
CA SER A 145 -5.73 9.35 -4.56
C SER A 145 -7.18 8.90 -4.46
N HIS A 146 -7.83 8.84 -5.62
CA HIS A 146 -9.21 8.39 -5.75
C HIS A 146 -9.23 7.02 -6.41
N PRO A 147 -9.88 6.00 -5.79
CA PRO A 147 -9.98 4.68 -6.38
C PRO A 147 -10.80 4.74 -7.67
N VAL A 148 -10.35 3.98 -8.67
CA VAL A 148 -11.02 3.88 -9.97
C VAL A 148 -11.93 2.65 -9.97
N ARG A 149 -13.19 2.85 -10.37
CA ARG A 149 -14.16 1.78 -10.52
C ARG A 149 -14.01 1.13 -11.89
N LEU A 150 -14.15 -0.19 -11.96
CA LEU A 150 -14.21 -0.90 -13.24
C LEU A 150 -15.65 -0.91 -13.76
N SER A 151 -15.87 -0.36 -14.96
CA SER A 151 -17.16 -0.40 -15.65
C SER A 151 -17.14 -1.49 -16.72
N GLY A 152 -17.69 -2.64 -16.39
CA GLY A 152 -17.72 -3.83 -17.24
C GLY A 152 -16.70 -4.89 -16.83
N GLU A 153 -16.55 -5.91 -17.66
CA GLU A 153 -15.67 -7.06 -17.41
C GLU A 153 -14.42 -7.00 -18.29
N LEU A 154 -13.28 -7.37 -17.70
CA LEU A 154 -12.04 -7.53 -18.45
C LEU A 154 -12.04 -8.86 -19.25
N LYS A 155 -11.34 -8.88 -20.37
CA LYS A 155 -11.26 -10.06 -21.24
C LYS A 155 -10.30 -11.09 -20.66
N ARG A 156 -10.78 -12.27 -20.34
CA ARG A 156 -9.95 -13.38 -19.84
C ARG A 156 -8.98 -13.91 -20.89
N GLY A 157 -7.91 -14.53 -20.41
CA GLY A 157 -6.94 -15.26 -21.24
C GLY A 157 -6.05 -14.37 -22.09
N ARG A 158 -5.78 -13.14 -21.65
CA ARG A 158 -4.82 -12.21 -22.23
C ARG A 158 -4.24 -11.29 -21.15
N VAL A 159 -3.31 -10.43 -21.53
CA VAL A 159 -2.81 -9.38 -20.63
C VAL A 159 -3.92 -8.37 -20.33
N GLN A 160 -4.10 -8.06 -19.06
CA GLN A 160 -5.10 -7.13 -18.56
C GLN A 160 -4.42 -5.99 -17.81
N VAL A 161 -4.91 -4.78 -18.03
CA VAL A 161 -4.50 -3.60 -17.25
C VAL A 161 -5.67 -3.15 -16.39
N LEU A 162 -5.44 -3.06 -15.09
CA LEU A 162 -6.42 -2.60 -14.12
C LEU A 162 -5.92 -1.31 -13.47
N ILE A 163 -6.59 -0.20 -13.74
CA ILE A 163 -6.30 1.09 -13.12
C ILE A 163 -6.82 1.03 -11.69
N LYS A 164 -5.93 1.27 -10.72
CA LYS A 164 -6.25 1.18 -9.29
C LYS A 164 -6.77 2.50 -8.74
N ASP A 165 -6.01 3.56 -8.96
CA ASP A 165 -6.36 4.89 -8.49
C ASP A 165 -5.68 6.00 -9.31
N VAL A 166 -6.21 7.20 -9.12
CA VAL A 166 -5.76 8.43 -9.77
C VAL A 166 -5.52 9.49 -8.72
N TYR A 167 -4.38 10.15 -8.80
CA TYR A 167 -4.04 11.34 -8.05
C TYR A 167 -3.80 12.52 -8.99
N ARG A 168 -4.31 13.70 -8.64
CA ARG A 168 -4.10 14.92 -9.41
C ARG A 168 -3.37 15.95 -8.55
N ALA A 169 -2.27 16.47 -9.06
CA ALA A 169 -1.52 17.53 -8.45
C ALA A 169 -1.21 18.59 -9.49
N GLU A 170 -1.65 19.82 -9.26
CA GLU A 170 -1.44 20.97 -10.13
C GLU A 170 -1.81 20.64 -11.60
N ASN A 171 -0.81 20.50 -12.44
CA ASN A 171 -0.92 20.22 -13.86
C ASN A 171 -0.52 18.78 -14.24
N LYS A 172 -0.43 17.86 -13.27
CA LYS A 172 -0.05 16.47 -13.49
C LYS A 172 -1.14 15.52 -13.00
N VAL A 173 -1.25 14.39 -13.70
CA VAL A 173 -2.10 13.28 -13.30
C VAL A 173 -1.21 12.05 -13.10
N TYR A 174 -1.35 11.41 -11.96
CA TYR A 174 -0.65 10.19 -11.60
C TYR A 174 -1.67 9.05 -11.57
N VAL A 175 -1.36 7.97 -12.27
CA VAL A 175 -2.23 6.79 -12.37
C VAL A 175 -1.46 5.57 -11.94
N ARG A 176 -1.92 4.92 -10.86
CA ARG A 176 -1.43 3.59 -10.48
C ARG A 176 -2.25 2.53 -11.18
N TYR A 177 -1.58 1.51 -11.66
CA TYR A 177 -2.21 0.41 -12.36
C TYR A 177 -1.58 -0.94 -11.97
N ALA A 178 -2.32 -2.01 -12.19
CA ALA A 178 -1.82 -3.38 -12.15
C ALA A 178 -1.88 -3.95 -13.57
N ILE A 179 -0.88 -4.75 -13.92
CA ILE A 179 -0.87 -5.57 -15.13
C ILE A 179 -0.96 -7.02 -14.67
N GLN A 180 -2.01 -7.73 -15.09
CA GLN A 180 -2.16 -9.16 -14.87
C GLN A 180 -1.97 -9.89 -16.19
N ASN A 181 -1.10 -10.89 -16.19
CA ASN A 181 -0.83 -11.68 -17.37
C ASN A 181 -1.59 -13.01 -17.32
N ASP A 182 -2.78 -13.04 -17.91
CA ASP A 182 -3.56 -14.26 -18.10
C ASP A 182 -3.26 -14.94 -19.45
N ASP A 183 -2.26 -14.46 -20.22
CA ASP A 183 -1.77 -15.09 -21.43
C ASP A 183 -0.83 -16.27 -21.10
N ARG A 184 -0.53 -17.09 -22.09
CA ARG A 184 0.41 -18.23 -21.97
C ARG A 184 1.87 -17.84 -22.13
N SER A 185 2.13 -16.66 -22.64
CA SER A 185 3.47 -16.12 -22.89
C SER A 185 3.85 -15.09 -21.83
N ALA A 186 5.16 -14.96 -21.55
CA ALA A 186 5.66 -13.87 -20.72
C ALA A 186 5.34 -12.51 -21.38
N TYR A 187 4.94 -11.54 -20.57
CA TYR A 187 4.64 -10.18 -21.03
C TYR A 187 5.73 -9.22 -20.56
N PHE A 188 6.11 -8.31 -21.43
CA PHE A 188 7.13 -7.29 -21.18
C PHE A 188 6.48 -5.91 -21.11
N PRO A 189 6.12 -5.43 -19.92
CA PRO A 189 5.52 -4.11 -19.76
C PRO A 189 6.56 -3.04 -20.09
N GLY A 190 6.14 -2.04 -20.87
CA GLY A 190 6.90 -0.85 -21.17
C GLY A 190 6.21 0.40 -20.68
N THR A 191 6.78 1.56 -20.97
CA THR A 191 6.12 2.85 -20.74
C THR A 191 4.86 2.93 -21.61
N PRO A 192 3.66 3.13 -21.04
CA PRO A 192 2.45 3.27 -21.82
C PRO A 192 2.43 4.59 -22.59
N GLY A 193 1.96 4.55 -23.83
CA GLY A 193 1.53 5.75 -24.55
C GLY A 193 0.24 6.29 -23.93
N VAL A 194 0.16 7.61 -23.74
CA VAL A 194 -1.02 8.26 -23.16
C VAL A 194 -1.65 9.20 -24.18
N PHE A 195 -2.95 9.07 -24.38
CA PHE A 195 -3.70 9.86 -25.36
C PHE A 195 -4.97 10.43 -24.72
N THR A 196 -5.22 11.71 -24.98
CA THR A 196 -6.48 12.37 -24.66
C THR A 196 -7.42 12.24 -25.86
N LEU A 197 -8.62 11.69 -25.63
CA LEU A 197 -9.67 11.57 -26.65
C LEU A 197 -10.57 12.80 -26.61
N ARG A 198 -10.79 13.44 -27.75
CA ARG A 198 -11.71 14.56 -27.93
C ARG A 198 -13.02 14.09 -28.51
N SER A 199 -14.13 14.68 -28.02
CA SER A 199 -15.50 14.31 -28.41
C SER A 199 -15.71 12.78 -28.38
N PRO A 200 -15.38 12.14 -27.24
CA PRO A 200 -15.49 10.70 -27.14
C PRO A 200 -16.97 10.28 -27.12
N HIS A 201 -17.31 9.27 -27.92
CA HIS A 201 -18.61 8.64 -27.92
C HIS A 201 -18.50 7.22 -27.41
N ALA A 202 -19.33 6.87 -26.46
CA ALA A 202 -19.40 5.55 -25.85
C ALA A 202 -20.85 5.04 -25.83
N PRO A 203 -21.08 3.72 -25.75
CA PRO A 203 -22.43 3.14 -25.65
C PRO A 203 -23.20 3.60 -24.41
N SER A 204 -22.49 4.06 -23.37
CA SER A 204 -23.05 4.55 -22.11
C SER A 204 -22.64 6.01 -21.89
N SER A 205 -23.43 6.74 -21.09
CA SER A 205 -23.11 8.13 -20.74
C SER A 205 -21.77 8.23 -20.01
N LEU A 206 -20.82 8.95 -20.59
CA LEU A 206 -19.51 9.18 -20.00
C LEU A 206 -19.57 10.00 -18.71
N PHE A 207 -20.58 10.84 -18.52
CA PHE A 207 -20.76 11.60 -17.28
C PHE A 207 -21.01 10.68 -16.08
N THR A 208 -21.77 9.62 -16.26
CA THR A 208 -22.05 8.64 -15.19
C THR A 208 -20.85 7.74 -14.91
N LEU A 209 -19.90 7.68 -15.83
CA LEU A 209 -18.70 6.85 -15.76
C LEU A 209 -17.45 7.62 -15.30
N LYS A 210 -17.62 8.86 -14.86
CA LYS A 210 -16.51 9.66 -14.34
C LYS A 210 -15.84 8.97 -13.14
N GLY A 211 -14.50 8.90 -13.13
CA GLY A 211 -13.73 8.14 -12.14
C GLY A 211 -13.74 6.63 -12.36
N SER A 212 -14.07 6.19 -13.60
CA SER A 212 -14.11 4.76 -13.90
C SER A 212 -13.17 4.39 -15.04
N GLN A 213 -12.63 3.18 -14.97
CA GLN A 213 -12.00 2.50 -16.09
C GLN A 213 -13.08 1.81 -16.93
N LEU A 214 -13.06 2.05 -18.22
CA LEU A 214 -13.99 1.41 -19.15
C LEU A 214 -13.45 0.06 -19.60
N ALA A 215 -14.31 -0.97 -19.54
CA ALA A 215 -14.00 -2.31 -19.99
C ALA A 215 -15.19 -2.93 -20.76
N GLY A 216 -14.94 -4.04 -21.45
CA GLY A 216 -15.99 -4.77 -22.19
C GLY A 216 -16.69 -3.90 -23.22
N HIS A 217 -18.01 -3.85 -23.12
CA HIS A 217 -18.85 -3.05 -24.02
C HIS A 217 -18.59 -1.55 -23.87
N SER A 218 -18.37 -1.07 -22.63
CA SER A 218 -18.10 0.35 -22.34
C SER A 218 -16.78 0.86 -22.92
N ALA A 219 -15.84 -0.04 -23.23
CA ALA A 219 -14.56 0.31 -23.86
C ALA A 219 -14.66 0.50 -25.38
N LYS A 220 -15.85 0.34 -25.99
CA LYS A 220 -16.11 0.66 -27.39
C LYS A 220 -16.25 2.18 -27.56
N ILE A 221 -15.12 2.86 -27.61
CA ILE A 221 -15.05 4.31 -27.75
C ILE A 221 -14.69 4.67 -29.16
N ALA A 222 -15.51 5.50 -29.80
CA ALA A 222 -15.16 6.27 -30.97
C ALA A 222 -14.79 7.68 -30.54
N ALA A 223 -13.77 8.26 -31.13
CA ALA A 223 -13.39 9.64 -30.89
C ALA A 223 -13.00 10.29 -32.21
N ASP A 224 -13.46 11.53 -32.40
CA ASP A 224 -13.16 12.28 -33.64
C ASP A 224 -11.68 12.58 -33.75
N ARG A 225 -11.04 12.85 -32.60
CA ARG A 225 -9.61 13.17 -32.53
C ARG A 225 -8.98 12.58 -31.29
N GLN A 226 -7.71 12.20 -31.43
CA GLN A 226 -6.86 11.77 -30.32
C GLN A 226 -5.56 12.59 -30.33
N PHE A 227 -5.15 13.03 -29.15
CA PHE A 227 -3.93 13.82 -28.98
C PHE A 227 -2.97 13.10 -28.07
N PRO A 228 -1.71 12.93 -28.45
CA PRO A 228 -0.72 12.40 -27.54
C PRO A 228 -0.58 13.34 -26.34
N THR A 229 -0.57 12.76 -25.15
CA THR A 229 -0.39 13.46 -23.89
C THR A 229 1.01 13.18 -23.39
N LYS A 230 1.74 14.21 -22.99
CA LYS A 230 3.14 14.07 -22.59
C LYS A 230 3.23 13.29 -21.28
N VAL A 231 3.90 12.13 -21.34
CA VAL A 231 4.28 11.36 -20.16
C VAL A 231 5.50 12.02 -19.52
N VAL A 232 5.41 12.32 -18.24
CA VAL A 232 6.47 12.99 -17.46
C VAL A 232 7.24 12.00 -16.57
N GLY A 233 6.69 10.80 -16.37
CA GLY A 233 7.34 9.72 -15.64
C GLY A 233 6.55 8.42 -15.77
N SER A 234 7.23 7.30 -15.77
CA SER A 234 6.62 5.97 -15.76
C SER A 234 7.56 5.01 -15.06
N GLU A 235 6.98 4.19 -14.19
CA GLU A 235 7.69 3.16 -13.47
C GLU A 235 6.84 1.88 -13.46
N VAL A 236 7.47 0.74 -13.60
CA VAL A 236 6.85 -0.57 -13.45
C VAL A 236 7.74 -1.44 -12.57
N HIS A 237 7.14 -2.13 -11.62
CA HIS A 237 7.88 -2.88 -10.60
C HIS A 237 8.64 -4.08 -11.19
N ALA A 238 8.07 -4.76 -12.20
CA ALA A 238 8.73 -5.89 -12.85
C ALA A 238 8.85 -5.65 -14.37
N SER A 239 10.03 -5.89 -14.92
CA SER A 239 10.29 -5.80 -16.37
C SER A 239 9.71 -6.97 -17.17
N VAL A 240 9.38 -8.08 -16.49
CA VAL A 240 8.77 -9.28 -17.08
C VAL A 240 7.64 -9.77 -16.16
N VAL A 241 6.49 -10.06 -16.74
CA VAL A 241 5.33 -10.63 -16.04
C VAL A 241 5.08 -12.03 -16.58
N SER A 242 5.36 -13.05 -15.78
CA SER A 242 5.13 -14.46 -16.14
C SER A 242 3.63 -14.77 -16.30
N PRO A 243 3.27 -15.82 -17.04
CA PRO A 243 1.89 -16.31 -17.10
C PRO A 243 1.29 -16.55 -15.69
N GLY A 244 0.08 -16.09 -15.48
CA GLY A 244 -0.62 -16.18 -14.18
C GLY A 244 -0.14 -15.20 -13.11
N SER A 245 0.86 -14.36 -13.42
CA SER A 245 1.43 -13.38 -12.47
C SER A 245 0.91 -11.96 -12.72
N ALA A 246 1.13 -11.08 -11.75
CA ALA A 246 0.78 -9.67 -11.86
C ALA A 246 1.95 -8.77 -11.43
N THR A 247 1.97 -7.55 -11.95
CA THR A 247 2.87 -6.48 -11.52
C THR A 247 2.11 -5.16 -11.38
N TYR A 248 2.77 -4.18 -10.76
CA TYR A 248 2.20 -2.85 -10.55
C TYR A 248 3.07 -1.81 -11.25
N GLY A 249 2.43 -0.71 -11.63
CA GLY A 249 3.13 0.41 -12.21
C GLY A 249 2.45 1.74 -11.91
N LEU A 250 3.18 2.79 -12.18
CA LEU A 250 2.77 4.17 -12.08
C LEU A 250 3.10 4.87 -13.40
N VAL A 251 2.17 5.68 -13.88
CA VAL A 251 2.43 6.62 -14.98
C VAL A 251 1.98 8.01 -14.56
N ALA A 252 2.83 8.99 -14.80
CA ALA A 252 2.56 10.40 -14.58
C ALA A 252 2.56 11.11 -15.94
N PHE A 253 1.56 11.95 -16.20
CA PHE A 253 1.41 12.70 -17.42
C PHE A 253 0.84 14.10 -17.17
N GLU A 254 1.02 14.99 -18.13
CA GLU A 254 0.48 16.35 -18.07
C GLU A 254 -1.07 16.30 -18.06
N ALA A 255 -1.70 17.07 -17.17
CA ALA A 255 -3.15 17.12 -17.10
C ALA A 255 -3.75 17.64 -18.42
N PRO A 256 -4.73 16.92 -18.98
CA PRO A 256 -5.35 17.36 -20.23
C PRO A 256 -6.07 18.69 -20.05
N GLN A 257 -5.88 19.61 -21.00
CA GLN A 257 -6.55 20.89 -21.04
C GLN A 257 -7.98 20.69 -21.60
N VAL A 258 -8.89 20.27 -20.74
CA VAL A 258 -10.30 20.07 -21.10
C VAL A 258 -11.22 20.89 -20.19
N SER A 259 -12.38 21.28 -20.69
CA SER A 259 -13.38 21.93 -19.89
C SER A 259 -13.82 21.02 -18.74
N ARG A 260 -14.03 21.61 -17.55
CA ARG A 260 -14.55 20.85 -16.39
C ARG A 260 -15.97 20.30 -16.61
N SER A 261 -16.68 20.84 -17.60
CA SER A 261 -18.05 20.47 -17.96
C SER A 261 -18.12 19.26 -18.91
N GLU A 262 -17.00 18.84 -19.51
CA GLU A 262 -16.98 17.72 -20.46
C GLU A 262 -16.22 16.53 -19.87
N PRO A 263 -16.71 15.29 -20.06
CA PRO A 263 -15.97 14.11 -19.66
C PRO A 263 -14.73 13.97 -20.55
N CYS A 264 -13.58 13.76 -19.91
CA CYS A 264 -12.31 13.52 -20.58
C CYS A 264 -11.98 12.04 -20.53
N VAL A 265 -11.78 11.40 -21.66
CA VAL A 265 -11.32 10.02 -21.74
C VAL A 265 -9.85 9.98 -22.06
N ILE A 266 -9.09 9.32 -21.21
CA ILE A 266 -7.67 9.02 -21.41
C ILE A 266 -7.54 7.57 -21.85
N ARG A 267 -6.82 7.34 -22.95
CA ARG A 267 -6.42 6.02 -23.40
C ARG A 267 -4.96 5.79 -23.07
N PHE A 268 -4.68 4.63 -22.52
CA PHE A 268 -3.34 4.13 -22.29
C PHE A 268 -3.08 2.98 -23.27
N ASP A 269 -2.02 3.09 -24.05
CA ASP A 269 -1.57 2.07 -24.99
C ASP A 269 -0.31 1.42 -24.41
N PHE A 270 -0.43 0.17 -24.00
CA PHE A 270 0.67 -0.66 -23.51
C PHE A 270 1.25 -1.50 -24.66
N PRO A 271 2.46 -2.07 -24.52
CA PRO A 271 2.98 -3.03 -25.48
C PRO A 271 1.95 -4.14 -25.77
N ALA A 272 1.90 -4.57 -27.03
CA ALA A 272 0.96 -5.61 -27.44
C ALA A 272 1.28 -6.95 -26.77
N ASP A 273 0.23 -7.73 -26.48
CA ASP A 273 0.35 -9.14 -26.07
C ASP A 273 0.26 -10.07 -27.32
N SER A 274 0.25 -11.38 -27.11
CA SER A 274 0.12 -12.37 -28.19
C SER A 274 -1.18 -12.26 -28.98
N ARG A 275 -2.18 -11.53 -28.49
CA ARG A 275 -3.51 -11.35 -29.08
C ARG A 275 -3.76 -9.93 -29.60
N GLY A 276 -2.76 -9.07 -29.58
CA GLY A 276 -2.78 -7.70 -30.10
C GLY A 276 -2.72 -6.62 -29.04
N ASP A 277 -3.31 -5.48 -29.35
CA ASP A 277 -3.21 -4.26 -28.53
C ASP A 277 -3.71 -4.43 -27.10
N VAL A 278 -2.92 -3.98 -26.14
CA VAL A 278 -3.28 -3.88 -24.73
C VAL A 278 -3.60 -2.43 -24.41
N LYS A 279 -4.87 -2.13 -24.23
CA LYS A 279 -5.36 -0.76 -24.01
C LYS A 279 -6.21 -0.66 -22.74
N ALA A 280 -6.08 0.45 -22.04
CA ALA A 280 -6.97 0.82 -20.95
C ALA A 280 -7.55 2.22 -21.19
N TYR A 281 -8.79 2.43 -20.76
CA TYR A 281 -9.50 3.70 -20.91
C TYR A 281 -9.98 4.19 -19.56
N LEU A 282 -9.68 5.43 -19.23
CA LEU A 282 -10.07 6.08 -17.98
C LEU A 282 -10.91 7.33 -18.29
N VAL A 283 -12.05 7.46 -17.62
CA VAL A 283 -12.87 8.69 -17.64
C VAL A 283 -12.47 9.56 -16.47
N LEU A 284 -11.96 10.74 -16.77
CA LEU A 284 -11.49 11.72 -15.77
C LEU A 284 -12.55 12.77 -15.45
#